data_0f7367bee39778e36e9d4d0237d1894e
#
_entry.id   0f7367bee39778e36e9d4d0237d1894e
#
_cell.length_a   1.000
_cell.length_b   1.000
_cell.length_c   1.000
_cell.angle_alpha   90.00
_cell.angle_beta   90.00
_cell.angle_gamma   90.00
#
_symmetry.space_group_name_H-M   'P 1'
#
loop_
_entity.id
_entity.type
_entity.pdbx_description
1 polymer ?
#
loop_
_entity_poly.entity_id
_entity_poly.type
_entity_poly.pdbx_seq_one_letter_code
_entity_poly.pdbx_strand_id
1 'polypeptide(L)'
;MIAYKVLLYLYACLEEKISFDQRVYDKAIRKDQIGENYLINVYRMMQEKRLIEGAVFVKAWGNVLILASEEQDLRITVEGIEYLSEHGRMKAVGKYLLETMDMVAGLIRMVGLV
;
A
#
# COMPACT_ATOMS: atom_id res chain seq x y z
N MET A 1 -7.55 8.24 -4.59
CA MET A 1 -7.69 6.91 -5.20
C MET A 1 -6.83 5.89 -4.46
N ILE A 2 -7.40 4.74 -4.15
CA ILE A 2 -6.75 3.74 -3.30
C ILE A 2 -5.48 3.15 -3.92
N ALA A 3 -5.51 2.82 -5.21
CA ALA A 3 -4.35 2.25 -5.90
C ALA A 3 -3.13 3.16 -5.80
N TYR A 4 -3.35 4.45 -5.95
CA TYR A 4 -2.31 5.45 -5.85
C TYR A 4 -1.69 5.48 -4.46
N LYS A 5 -2.51 5.43 -3.41
CA LYS A 5 -2.04 5.41 -2.02
C LYS A 5 -1.24 4.15 -1.71
N VAL A 6 -1.68 3.01 -2.21
CA VAL A 6 -0.94 1.75 -2.06
C VAL A 6 0.44 1.87 -2.71
N LEU A 7 0.50 2.37 -3.94
CA LEU A 7 1.77 2.53 -4.64
C LEU A 7 2.70 3.51 -3.93
N LEU A 8 2.18 4.62 -3.41
CA LEU A 8 3.00 5.59 -2.67
C LEU A 8 3.61 4.96 -1.43
N TYR A 9 2.83 4.20 -0.66
CA TYR A 9 3.33 3.53 0.54
C TYR A 9 4.41 2.50 0.19
N LEU A 10 4.16 1.66 -0.81
CA LEU A 10 5.11 0.64 -1.22
C LEU A 10 6.40 1.27 -1.79
N TYR A 11 6.27 2.41 -2.48
CA TYR A 11 7.42 3.14 -2.96
C TYR A 11 8.28 3.67 -1.81
N ALA A 12 7.64 4.20 -0.77
CA ALA A 12 8.34 4.65 0.43
C ALA A 12 9.12 3.50 1.10
N CYS A 13 8.52 2.31 1.13
CA CYS A 13 9.21 1.12 1.65
C CYS A 13 10.40 0.74 0.78
N LEU A 14 10.26 0.79 -0.54
CA LEU A 14 11.35 0.48 -1.47
C LEU A 14 12.51 1.45 -1.29
N GLU A 15 12.23 2.74 -1.10
CA GLU A 15 13.25 3.77 -0.86
C GLU A 15 13.83 3.71 0.54
N GLU A 16 13.41 2.76 1.36
CA GLU A 16 13.85 2.59 2.75
C GLU A 16 13.60 3.81 3.64
N LYS A 17 12.64 4.64 3.24
CA LYS A 17 12.20 5.78 4.08
C LYS A 17 11.41 5.31 5.29
N ILE A 18 10.69 4.21 5.13
CA ILE A 18 9.92 3.56 6.18
C ILE A 18 10.05 2.04 6.02
N SER A 19 9.88 1.31 7.12
CA SER A 19 9.68 -0.13 7.08
C SER A 19 8.18 -0.40 7.03
N PHE A 20 7.76 -1.50 6.38
CA PHE A 20 6.35 -1.84 6.35
C PHE A 20 5.83 -2.05 7.77
N ASP A 21 4.80 -1.32 8.13
CA ASP A 21 4.09 -1.46 9.39
C ASP A 21 2.60 -1.55 9.08
N GLN A 22 1.98 -2.65 9.47
CA GLN A 22 0.59 -2.93 9.10
C GLN A 22 -0.37 -1.84 9.59
N ARG A 23 -0.15 -1.31 10.80
CA ARG A 23 -1.00 -0.26 11.35
C ARG A 23 -0.86 1.04 10.57
N VAL A 24 0.36 1.40 10.22
CA VAL A 24 0.64 2.60 9.45
C VAL A 24 0.07 2.46 8.04
N TYR A 25 0.27 1.30 7.43
CA TYR A 25 -0.27 1.00 6.11
C TYR A 25 -1.80 1.13 6.08
N ASP A 26 -2.47 0.52 7.05
CA ASP A 26 -3.93 0.56 7.14
C ASP A 26 -4.45 1.99 7.25
N LYS A 27 -3.77 2.83 8.02
CA LYS A 27 -4.12 4.24 8.15
C LYS A 27 -3.81 5.02 6.88
N ALA A 28 -2.68 4.73 6.24
CA ALA A 28 -2.26 5.43 5.03
C ALA A 28 -3.24 5.24 3.89
N ILE A 29 -3.77 4.04 3.72
CA ILE A 29 -4.75 3.74 2.68
C ILE A 29 -6.19 3.97 3.15
N ARG A 30 -6.40 4.29 4.42
CA ARG A 30 -7.71 4.45 5.05
C ARG A 30 -8.55 3.19 4.92
N LYS A 31 -7.99 2.07 5.36
CA LYS A 31 -8.58 0.74 5.22
C LYS A 31 -9.95 0.63 5.88
N ASP A 32 -10.16 1.36 6.97
CA ASP A 32 -11.45 1.43 7.68
C ASP A 32 -12.59 1.97 6.83
N GLN A 33 -12.28 2.68 5.75
CA GLN A 33 -13.26 3.27 4.83
C GLN A 33 -13.43 2.47 3.55
N ILE A 34 -12.77 1.31 3.44
CA ILE A 34 -12.74 0.51 2.22
C ILE A 34 -13.29 -0.87 2.50
N GLY A 35 -14.19 -1.35 1.65
CA GLY A 35 -14.66 -2.73 1.72
C GLY A 35 -13.53 -3.69 1.40
N GLU A 36 -13.44 -4.80 2.15
CA GLU A 36 -12.38 -5.79 1.96
C GLU A 36 -12.37 -6.37 0.55
N ASN A 37 -13.53 -6.73 0.02
CA ASN A 37 -13.63 -7.26 -1.33
C ASN A 37 -13.17 -6.26 -2.39
N TYR A 38 -13.50 -4.99 -2.19
CA TYR A 38 -13.06 -3.92 -3.09
C TYR A 38 -11.53 -3.82 -3.09
N LEU A 39 -10.92 -3.81 -1.91
CA LEU A 39 -9.48 -3.70 -1.78
C LEU A 39 -8.77 -4.88 -2.45
N ILE A 40 -9.25 -6.09 -2.22
CA ILE A 40 -8.68 -7.30 -2.84
C ILE A 40 -8.77 -7.23 -4.36
N ASN A 41 -9.90 -6.77 -4.89
CA ASN A 41 -10.05 -6.59 -6.34
C ASN A 41 -9.12 -5.51 -6.89
N VAL A 42 -8.89 -4.44 -6.13
CA VAL A 42 -7.92 -3.41 -6.52
C VAL A 42 -6.51 -4.00 -6.60
N TYR A 43 -6.09 -4.79 -5.60
CA TYR A 43 -4.79 -5.47 -5.64
C TYR A 43 -4.67 -6.38 -6.85
N ARG A 44 -5.72 -7.16 -7.14
CA ARG A 44 -5.71 -8.05 -8.31
C ARG A 44 -5.52 -7.27 -9.61
N MET A 45 -6.27 -6.18 -9.77
CA MET A 45 -6.16 -5.34 -10.96
C MET A 45 -4.78 -4.70 -11.07
N MET A 46 -4.22 -4.24 -9.96
CA MET A 46 -2.89 -3.64 -9.93
C MET A 46 -1.82 -4.67 -10.33
N GLN A 47 -1.92 -5.90 -9.82
CA GLN A 47 -0.98 -6.95 -10.15
C GLN A 47 -1.11 -7.40 -11.61
N GLU A 48 -2.33 -7.47 -12.14
CA GLU A 48 -2.56 -7.77 -13.55
C GLU A 48 -1.91 -6.74 -14.47
N LYS A 49 -1.91 -5.47 -14.05
CA LYS A 49 -1.25 -4.39 -14.79
C LYS A 49 0.24 -4.29 -14.47
N ARG A 50 0.77 -5.21 -13.69
CA ARG A 50 2.18 -5.26 -13.29
C ARG A 50 2.66 -4.04 -12.51
N LEU A 51 1.75 -3.38 -11.79
CA LEU A 51 2.11 -2.24 -10.94
C LEU A 51 2.67 -2.71 -9.59
N ILE A 52 2.22 -3.86 -9.13
CA ILE A 52 2.71 -4.52 -7.90
C ILE A 52 2.98 -5.99 -8.17
N GLU A 53 3.71 -6.61 -7.25
CA GLU A 53 3.93 -8.06 -7.21
C GLU A 53 3.84 -8.55 -5.78
N GLY A 54 3.83 -9.87 -5.60
CA GLY A 54 3.81 -10.49 -4.27
C GLY A 54 2.43 -10.84 -3.75
N ALA A 55 1.36 -10.53 -4.47
CA ALA A 55 0.01 -10.90 -4.08
C ALA A 55 -0.32 -12.32 -4.54
N VAL A 56 -0.84 -13.12 -3.63
CA VAL A 56 -1.35 -14.46 -3.94
C VAL A 56 -2.83 -14.47 -3.65
N PHE A 57 -3.63 -14.83 -4.66
CA PHE A 57 -5.09 -14.85 -4.55
C PHE A 57 -5.60 -16.27 -4.64
N VAL A 58 -6.61 -16.59 -3.83
CA VAL A 58 -7.30 -17.87 -3.89
C VAL A 58 -8.81 -17.61 -3.89
N LYS A 59 -9.58 -18.52 -4.49
CA LYS A 59 -11.03 -18.45 -4.47
C LYS A 59 -11.55 -19.23 -3.27
N ALA A 60 -12.35 -18.57 -2.46
CA ALA A 60 -13.05 -19.19 -1.34
C ALA A 60 -14.46 -19.59 -1.77
N TRP A 61 -15.26 -20.03 -0.81
CA TRP A 61 -16.66 -20.41 -1.04
C TRP A 61 -17.45 -19.28 -1.71
N GLY A 62 -18.28 -19.64 -2.70
CA GLY A 62 -19.09 -18.67 -3.43
C GLY A 62 -18.30 -17.84 -4.43
N ASN A 63 -17.13 -18.32 -4.87
CA ASN A 63 -16.25 -17.61 -5.81
C ASN A 63 -15.71 -16.27 -5.29
N VAL A 64 -15.70 -16.10 -3.97
CA VAL A 64 -15.13 -14.91 -3.36
C VAL A 64 -13.60 -15.01 -3.42
N LEU A 65 -12.97 -13.97 -3.96
CA LEU A 65 -11.53 -13.88 -4.02
C LEU A 65 -10.98 -13.40 -2.68
N ILE A 66 -9.97 -14.08 -2.16
CA ILE A 66 -9.29 -13.67 -0.95
C ILE A 66 -7.79 -13.56 -1.20
N LEU A 67 -7.15 -12.69 -0.43
CA LEU A 67 -5.71 -12.53 -0.45
C LEU A 67 -5.08 -13.57 0.48
N ALA A 68 -4.36 -14.54 -0.08
CA ALA A 68 -3.72 -15.62 0.68
C ALA A 68 -2.35 -15.19 1.22
N SER A 69 -1.70 -14.21 0.61
CA SER A 69 -0.46 -13.62 1.10
C SER A 69 -0.77 -12.46 2.05
N GLU A 70 0.25 -11.93 2.70
CA GLU A 70 0.10 -10.77 3.57
C GLU A 70 0.37 -9.48 2.79
N GLU A 71 -0.20 -8.38 3.27
CA GLU A 71 0.01 -7.07 2.63
C GLU A 71 1.48 -6.63 2.71
N GLN A 72 2.21 -7.06 3.74
CA GLN A 72 3.64 -6.79 3.86
C GLN A 72 4.48 -7.46 2.76
N ASP A 73 3.93 -8.46 2.08
CA ASP A 73 4.60 -9.14 0.97
C ASP A 73 4.44 -8.40 -0.35
N LEU A 74 3.58 -7.40 -0.41
CA LEU A 74 3.38 -6.60 -1.61
C LEU A 74 4.60 -5.73 -1.90
N ARG A 75 4.95 -5.63 -3.17
CA ARG A 75 6.07 -4.79 -3.62
C ARG A 75 5.68 -4.01 -4.85
N ILE A 76 6.18 -2.78 -4.93
CA ILE A 76 6.01 -1.97 -6.13
C ILE A 76 7.00 -2.47 -7.20
N THR A 77 6.58 -2.42 -8.46
CA THR A 77 7.41 -2.79 -9.61
C THR A 77 7.96 -1.53 -10.27
N VAL A 78 8.82 -1.73 -11.26
CA VAL A 78 9.29 -0.62 -12.11
C VAL A 78 8.11 0.06 -12.80
N GLU A 79 7.17 -0.73 -13.32
CA GLU A 79 5.96 -0.20 -13.95
C GLU A 79 5.12 0.60 -12.96
N GLY A 80 5.08 0.17 -11.69
CA GLY A 80 4.39 0.92 -10.63
C GLY A 80 5.05 2.27 -10.36
N ILE A 81 6.37 2.31 -10.36
CA ILE A 81 7.12 3.56 -10.19
C ILE A 81 6.88 4.51 -11.37
N GLU A 82 6.91 3.98 -12.58
CA GLU A 82 6.60 4.75 -13.79
C GLU A 82 5.18 5.33 -13.73
N TYR A 83 4.22 4.52 -13.28
CA TYR A 83 2.85 4.97 -13.08
C TYR A 83 2.78 6.16 -12.11
N LEU A 84 3.50 6.08 -10.99
CA LEU A 84 3.56 7.18 -10.03
C LEU A 84 4.14 8.43 -10.65
N SER A 85 5.21 8.32 -11.43
CA SER A 85 5.85 9.48 -12.04
C SER A 85 4.96 10.12 -13.12
N GLU A 86 4.18 9.34 -13.85
CA GLU A 86 3.29 9.84 -14.90
C GLU A 86 1.98 10.41 -14.34
N HIS A 87 1.40 9.75 -13.34
CA HIS A 87 0.05 10.06 -12.86
C HIS A 87 0.05 10.74 -11.50
N GLY A 88 1.14 10.62 -10.77
CA GLY A 88 1.20 10.97 -9.37
C GLY A 88 1.74 12.34 -9.04
N ARG A 89 2.33 13.06 -9.91
CA ARG A 89 2.97 14.35 -9.62
C ARG A 89 3.94 14.23 -8.44
N MET A 90 5.20 14.39 -8.67
CA MET A 90 6.26 14.21 -7.66
C MET A 90 6.05 15.03 -6.37
N LYS A 91 5.37 16.16 -6.46
CA LYS A 91 5.03 16.97 -5.27
C LYS A 91 4.11 16.23 -4.32
N ALA A 92 3.14 15.49 -4.84
CA ALA A 92 2.23 14.69 -4.03
C ALA A 92 2.97 13.54 -3.33
N VAL A 93 3.96 12.96 -3.99
CA VAL A 93 4.80 11.90 -3.39
C VAL A 93 5.52 12.43 -2.16
N GLY A 94 6.17 13.59 -2.27
CA GLY A 94 6.89 14.19 -1.15
C GLY A 94 5.99 14.50 0.04
N LYS A 95 4.82 15.07 -0.22
CA LYS A 95 3.84 15.36 0.82
C LYS A 95 3.36 14.09 1.50
N TYR A 96 3.05 13.06 0.73
CA TYR A 96 2.61 11.77 1.25
C TYR A 96 3.67 11.15 2.16
N LEU A 97 4.93 11.19 1.74
CA LEU A 97 6.03 10.64 2.54
C LEU A 97 6.13 11.32 3.90
N LEU A 98 6.01 12.65 3.92
CA LEU A 98 6.04 13.41 5.18
C LEU A 98 4.88 13.00 6.09
N GLU A 99 3.67 12.92 5.58
CA GLU A 99 2.50 12.49 6.35
C GLU A 99 2.68 11.08 6.90
N THR A 100 3.20 10.16 6.11
CA THR A 100 3.44 8.79 6.54
C THR A 100 4.52 8.72 7.62
N MET A 101 5.58 9.49 7.51
CA MET A 101 6.62 9.57 8.52
C MET A 101 6.09 10.13 9.84
N ASP A 102 5.22 11.13 9.79
CA ASP A 102 4.56 11.67 10.97
C ASP A 102 3.70 10.62 11.66
N MET A 103 2.99 9.79 10.89
CA MET A 103 2.21 8.68 11.42
C MET A 103 3.09 7.66 12.13
N VAL A 104 4.24 7.32 11.56
CA VAL A 104 5.21 6.41 12.18
C VAL A 104 5.70 6.99 13.50
N ALA A 105 6.10 8.26 13.51
CA ALA A 105 6.55 8.93 14.72
C ALA A 105 5.46 8.95 15.79
N GLY A 106 4.22 9.23 15.40
CA GLY A 106 3.07 9.20 16.29
C GLY A 106 2.84 7.84 16.92
N LEU A 107 2.92 6.77 16.13
CA LEU A 107 2.77 5.40 16.63
C LEU A 107 3.90 5.03 17.60
N ILE A 108 5.13 5.40 17.31
CA ILE A 108 6.27 5.14 18.19
C ILE A 108 6.06 5.82 19.54
N ARG A 109 5.59 7.06 19.54
CA ARG A 109 5.27 7.77 20.80
C ARG A 109 4.15 7.10 21.58
N MET A 110 3.10 6.66 20.88
CA MET A 110 1.96 6.01 21.52
C MET A 110 2.33 4.72 22.24
N VAL A 111 3.27 3.96 21.67
CA VAL A 111 3.70 2.69 22.28
C VAL A 111 4.90 2.85 23.20
N GLY A 112 5.41 4.06 23.39
CA GLY A 112 6.50 4.33 24.31
C GLY A 112 7.86 3.80 23.86
N LEU A 113 8.08 3.68 22.58
CA LEU A 113 9.32 3.14 21.99
C LEU A 113 10.37 4.22 21.68
N VAL A 114 10.17 5.41 22.15
CA VAL A 114 11.09 6.53 21.89
C VAL A 114 12.16 6.58 22.98
#